data_f78b42bf83412ee044cf81eb19562297
#
_entry.id   f78b42bf83412ee044cf81eb19562297
#
_cell.length_a   1.000
_cell.length_b   1.000
_cell.length_c   1.000
_cell.angle_alpha   90.00
_cell.angle_beta   90.00
_cell.angle_gamma   90.00
#
_symmetry.space_group_name_H-M   'P 1'
#
loop_
_entity.id
_entity.type
_entity.pdbx_description
1 polymer ?
#
loop_
_entity_poly.entity_id
_entity_poly.type
_entity_poly.pdbx_seq_one_letter_code
_entity_poly.pdbx_strand_id
1 'polypeptide(L)'
;MYEIQWFKVDKNIFSNRKTQIILKLPEGDTYFRVWMQLIALAVESNNYGKLEVGRNNPMTIENFSKIMGKSKKKIEKIIQKFLELEMLIKEG
;
A
#
# COMPACT_ATOMS: atom_id res chain seq x y z
N MET A 1 -4.84 12.24 -1.58
CA MET A 1 -3.63 11.52 -2.06
C MET A 1 -3.16 10.53 -1.01
N TYR A 2 -2.82 9.33 -1.45
CA TYR A 2 -2.24 8.34 -0.55
C TYR A 2 -0.73 8.47 -0.52
N GLU A 3 -0.15 8.28 0.64
CA GLU A 3 1.29 8.40 0.84
C GLU A 3 1.77 7.26 1.72
N ILE A 4 2.89 6.63 1.33
CA ILE A 4 3.51 5.59 2.14
C ILE A 4 4.08 6.23 3.39
N GLN A 5 3.59 5.81 4.56
CA GLN A 5 4.06 6.33 5.84
C GLN A 5 5.22 5.50 6.39
N TRP A 6 5.20 4.20 6.11
CA TRP A 6 6.23 3.30 6.56
C TRP A 6 6.60 2.35 5.43
N PHE A 7 7.88 2.31 5.09
CA PHE A 7 8.38 1.28 4.21
C PHE A 7 9.82 0.97 4.57
N LYS A 8 10.07 -0.27 4.90
CA LYS A 8 11.41 -0.77 5.14
C LYS A 8 11.44 -2.22 4.71
N VAL A 9 12.09 -2.46 3.58
CA VAL A 9 12.23 -3.81 3.04
C VAL A 9 13.68 -4.24 3.24
N ASP A 10 13.91 -5.03 4.28
CA ASP A 10 15.23 -5.56 4.57
C ASP A 10 15.10 -7.00 5.09
N LYS A 11 16.19 -7.58 5.57
CA LYS A 11 16.19 -8.96 6.05
C LYS A 11 15.22 -9.20 7.21
N ASN A 12 14.81 -8.15 7.89
CA ASN A 12 13.91 -8.25 9.06
C ASN A 12 12.46 -7.96 8.73
N ILE A 13 12.10 -7.84 7.45
CA ILE A 13 10.73 -7.48 7.05
C ILE A 13 9.70 -8.42 7.65
N PHE A 14 9.98 -9.73 7.69
CA PHE A 14 9.03 -10.71 8.19
C PHE A 14 8.92 -10.75 9.72
N SER A 15 9.88 -10.19 10.44
CA SER A 15 9.79 -10.07 11.89
C SER A 15 9.24 -8.72 12.33
N ASN A 16 8.98 -7.81 11.41
CA ASN A 16 8.36 -6.54 11.72
C ASN A 16 6.92 -6.74 12.19
N ARG A 17 6.54 -6.03 13.26
CA ARG A 17 5.24 -6.20 13.88
C ARG A 17 4.07 -5.95 12.91
N LYS A 18 4.15 -4.88 12.11
CA LYS A 18 3.07 -4.58 11.16
C LYS A 18 2.95 -5.65 10.08
N THR A 19 4.08 -6.13 9.58
CA THR A 19 4.11 -7.22 8.63
C THR A 19 3.47 -8.48 9.21
N GLN A 20 3.81 -8.81 10.46
CA GLN A 20 3.23 -9.99 11.13
C GLN A 20 1.72 -9.87 11.28
N ILE A 21 1.23 -8.68 11.62
CA ILE A 21 -0.23 -8.45 11.73
C ILE A 21 -0.89 -8.70 10.39
N ILE A 22 -0.33 -8.15 9.31
CA ILE A 22 -0.88 -8.32 7.96
C ILE A 22 -0.90 -9.79 7.55
N LEU A 23 0.20 -10.50 7.75
CA LEU A 23 0.33 -11.88 7.30
C LEU A 23 -0.61 -12.83 8.02
N LYS A 24 -1.03 -12.49 9.24
CA LYS A 24 -1.97 -13.31 10.02
C LYS A 24 -3.43 -13.05 9.67
N LEU A 25 -3.72 -12.03 8.85
CA LEU A 25 -5.08 -11.77 8.42
C LEU A 25 -5.53 -12.83 7.41
N PRO A 26 -6.85 -13.07 7.29
CA PRO A 26 -7.35 -13.83 6.15
C PRO A 26 -6.85 -13.16 4.87
N GLU A 27 -6.34 -13.95 3.94
CA GLU A 27 -5.71 -13.45 2.72
C GLU A 27 -4.49 -12.56 2.98
N GLY A 28 -3.77 -12.84 4.07
CA GLY A 28 -2.58 -12.05 4.44
C GLY A 28 -1.54 -11.96 3.33
N ASP A 29 -1.36 -13.02 2.56
CA ASP A 29 -0.42 -13.02 1.44
C ASP A 29 -0.83 -11.99 0.38
N THR A 30 -2.12 -11.83 0.15
CA THR A 30 -2.64 -10.79 -0.76
C THR A 30 -2.34 -9.39 -0.22
N TYR A 31 -2.58 -9.16 1.08
CA TYR A 31 -2.24 -7.89 1.71
C TYR A 31 -0.76 -7.59 1.57
N PHE A 32 0.10 -8.57 1.82
CA PHE A 32 1.54 -8.39 1.73
C PHE A 32 1.95 -8.06 0.29
N ARG A 33 1.43 -8.78 -0.70
CA ARG A 33 1.71 -8.50 -2.10
C ARG A 33 1.31 -7.09 -2.48
N VAL A 34 0.09 -6.68 -2.10
CA VAL A 34 -0.40 -5.33 -2.41
C VAL A 34 0.49 -4.28 -1.76
N TRP A 35 0.90 -4.50 -0.52
CA TRP A 35 1.80 -3.58 0.17
C TRP A 35 3.12 -3.42 -0.58
N MET A 36 3.72 -4.52 -1.00
CA MET A 36 4.98 -4.47 -1.75
C MET A 36 4.81 -3.75 -3.09
N GLN A 37 3.68 -3.93 -3.76
CA GLN A 37 3.40 -3.22 -5.00
C GLN A 37 3.22 -1.73 -4.76
N LEU A 38 2.56 -1.34 -3.66
CA LEU A 38 2.41 0.08 -3.31
C LEU A 38 3.78 0.73 -3.06
N ILE A 39 4.67 0.02 -2.36
CA ILE A 39 6.04 0.52 -2.14
C ILE A 39 6.74 0.74 -3.48
N ALA A 40 6.65 -0.23 -4.38
CA ALA A 40 7.27 -0.12 -5.70
C ALA A 40 6.73 1.07 -6.48
N LEU A 41 5.41 1.29 -6.44
CA LEU A 41 4.78 2.43 -7.09
C LEU A 41 5.23 3.76 -6.48
N ALA A 42 5.37 3.81 -5.15
CA ALA A 42 5.83 5.01 -4.47
C ALA A 42 7.28 5.34 -4.83
N VAL A 43 8.12 4.33 -4.92
CA VAL A 43 9.52 4.50 -5.35
C VAL A 43 9.58 4.99 -6.79
N GLU A 44 8.75 4.41 -7.66
CA GLU A 44 8.68 4.81 -9.07
C GLU A 44 8.24 6.26 -9.23
N SER A 45 7.29 6.72 -8.41
CA SER A 45 6.82 8.10 -8.47
C SER A 45 7.91 9.10 -8.07
N ASN A 46 8.87 8.67 -7.27
CA ASN A 46 10.01 9.47 -6.81
C ASN A 46 9.58 10.80 -6.19
N ASN A 47 8.52 10.77 -5.38
CA ASN A 47 7.99 11.97 -4.74
C ASN A 47 7.67 11.70 -3.26
N TYR A 48 8.71 11.38 -2.48
CA TYR A 48 8.62 11.22 -1.01
C TYR A 48 7.53 10.25 -0.55
N GLY A 49 7.36 9.14 -1.26
CA GLY A 49 6.40 8.12 -0.88
C GLY A 49 4.98 8.38 -1.35
N LYS A 50 4.73 9.45 -2.07
CA LYS A 50 3.40 9.77 -2.58
C LYS A 50 3.03 8.84 -3.73
N LEU A 51 1.81 8.37 -3.72
CA LEU A 51 1.29 7.49 -4.77
C LEU A 51 0.60 8.32 -5.84
N GLU A 52 1.30 8.53 -6.94
CA GLU A 52 0.86 9.38 -8.04
C GLU A 52 0.89 8.63 -9.36
N VAL A 53 -0.09 8.91 -10.23
CA VAL A 53 -0.11 8.41 -11.60
C VAL A 53 0.85 9.21 -12.48
N GLY A 54 1.00 10.49 -12.17
CA GLY A 54 1.91 11.40 -12.80
C GLY A 54 2.10 12.56 -11.86
N ARG A 55 2.92 13.52 -12.22
CA ARG A 55 3.23 14.65 -11.35
C ARG A 55 1.96 15.35 -10.86
N ASN A 56 1.78 15.40 -9.55
CA ASN A 56 0.62 16.00 -8.86
C ASN A 56 -0.71 15.37 -9.25
N ASN A 57 -0.69 14.12 -9.73
CA ASN A 57 -1.90 13.40 -10.10
C ASN A 57 -2.07 12.17 -9.19
N PRO A 58 -2.84 12.29 -8.09
CA PRO A 58 -2.97 11.21 -7.11
C PRO A 58 -3.55 9.94 -7.71
N MET A 59 -3.03 8.80 -7.27
CA MET A 59 -3.65 7.52 -7.58
C MET A 59 -4.94 7.34 -6.81
N THR A 60 -5.95 6.81 -7.47
CA THR A 60 -7.27 6.54 -6.90
C THR A 60 -7.43 5.04 -6.64
N ILE A 61 -8.49 4.69 -5.92
CA ILE A 61 -8.85 3.28 -5.72
C ILE A 61 -9.02 2.58 -7.07
N GLU A 62 -9.59 3.27 -8.06
CA GLU A 62 -9.76 2.71 -9.39
C GLU A 62 -8.41 2.39 -10.05
N ASN A 63 -7.43 3.29 -9.91
CA ASN A 63 -6.08 3.03 -10.41
C ASN A 63 -5.49 1.80 -9.76
N PHE A 64 -5.57 1.70 -8.43
CA PHE A 64 -5.05 0.54 -7.70
C PHE A 64 -5.75 -0.74 -8.12
N SER A 65 -7.07 -0.69 -8.28
CA SER A 65 -7.86 -1.84 -8.73
C SER A 65 -7.33 -2.39 -10.06
N LYS A 66 -7.09 -1.50 -11.01
CA LYS A 66 -6.58 -1.89 -12.33
C LYS A 66 -5.15 -2.44 -12.27
N ILE A 67 -4.28 -1.74 -11.53
CA ILE A 67 -2.87 -2.13 -11.41
C ILE A 67 -2.75 -3.48 -10.70
N MET A 68 -3.50 -3.68 -9.62
CA MET A 68 -3.40 -4.88 -8.79
C MET A 68 -4.21 -6.06 -9.31
N GLY A 69 -5.13 -5.82 -10.25
CA GLY A 69 -6.02 -6.87 -10.75
C GLY A 69 -7.02 -7.34 -9.71
N LYS A 70 -7.51 -6.43 -8.87
CA LYS A 70 -8.46 -6.73 -7.79
C LYS A 70 -9.66 -5.80 -7.92
N SER A 71 -10.82 -6.23 -7.39
CA SER A 71 -12.01 -5.38 -7.39
C SER A 71 -11.79 -4.13 -6.55
N LYS A 72 -12.51 -3.07 -6.86
CA LYS A 72 -12.46 -1.82 -6.08
C LYS A 72 -12.81 -2.08 -4.63
N LYS A 73 -13.82 -2.88 -4.38
CA LYS A 73 -14.26 -3.21 -3.01
C LYS A 73 -13.15 -3.88 -2.22
N LYS A 74 -12.45 -4.83 -2.84
CA LYS A 74 -11.34 -5.53 -2.19
C LYS A 74 -10.19 -4.59 -1.92
N ILE A 75 -9.84 -3.73 -2.89
CA ILE A 75 -8.77 -2.75 -2.73
C ILE A 75 -9.11 -1.76 -1.62
N GLU A 76 -10.36 -1.27 -1.56
CA GLU A 76 -10.77 -0.37 -0.48
C GLU A 76 -10.57 -1.00 0.89
N LYS A 77 -10.93 -2.27 1.04
CA LYS A 77 -10.75 -3.02 2.28
C LYS A 77 -9.26 -3.11 2.66
N ILE A 78 -8.42 -3.43 1.69
CA ILE A 78 -6.98 -3.57 1.90
C ILE A 78 -6.35 -2.22 2.27
N ILE A 79 -6.66 -1.17 1.52
CA ILE A 79 -6.16 0.18 1.78
C ILE A 79 -6.59 0.66 3.16
N GLN A 80 -7.86 0.41 3.53
CA GLN A 80 -8.37 0.80 4.84
C GLN A 80 -7.56 0.16 5.96
N LYS A 81 -7.16 -1.11 5.79
CA LYS A 81 -6.34 -1.80 6.79
C LYS A 81 -4.97 -1.16 6.92
N PHE A 82 -4.35 -0.78 5.81
CA PHE A 82 -3.06 -0.10 5.85
C PHE A 82 -3.17 1.27 6.53
N LEU A 83 -4.27 1.99 6.32
CA LEU A 83 -4.52 3.26 7.00
C LEU A 83 -4.66 3.04 8.50
N GLU A 84 -5.40 2.02 8.92
CA GLU A 84 -5.57 1.68 10.33
C GLU A 84 -4.24 1.33 11.01
N LEU A 85 -3.34 0.67 10.30
CA LEU A 85 -2.03 0.28 10.82
C LEU A 85 -0.98 1.39 10.68
N GLU A 86 -1.38 2.54 10.19
CA GLU A 86 -0.49 3.68 9.99
C GLU A 86 0.69 3.37 9.06
N MET A 87 0.49 2.45 8.13
CA MET A 87 1.47 2.16 7.07
C MET A 87 1.31 3.11 5.90
N LEU A 88 0.11 3.66 5.77
CA LEU A 88 -0.30 4.53 4.70
C LEU A 88 -1.08 5.68 5.30
N ILE A 89 -0.94 6.88 4.75
CA ILE A 89 -1.77 8.02 5.14
C ILE A 89 -2.51 8.54 3.92
N LYS A 90 -3.61 9.22 4.17
CA LYS A 90 -4.39 9.85 3.12
C LYS A 90 -4.45 11.34 3.42
N GLU A 91 -3.93 12.16 2.51
CA GLU A 91 -3.95 13.61 2.61
C GLU A 91 -4.91 14.21 1.60
N GLY A 92 -5.55 15.26 2.02
CA GLY A 92 -6.42 16.05 1.16
C GLY A 92 -7.75 15.43 0.88
#